data_f1f308d62ddc78b5acd0737ae09b007b
#
_entry.id   f1f308d62ddc78b5acd0737ae09b007b
#
_cell.length_a   1.000
_cell.length_b   1.000
_cell.length_c   1.000
_cell.angle_alpha   90.00
_cell.angle_beta   90.00
_cell.angle_gamma   90.00
#
_symmetry.space_group_name_H-M   'P 1'
#
loop_
_entity.id
_entity.type
_entity.pdbx_description
1 polymer ?
#
loop_
_entity_poly.entity_id
_entity_poly.type
_entity_poly.pdbx_seq_one_letter_code
_entity_poly.pdbx_strand_id
1 'polypeptide(L)'
;RQRQMCIRDRKVSYSFWAGEFITTEGATLAQVFWMLGVEPVRDKMGRVVDLRLVPSSELGRPRVNVVVQVSGQLRDIAGSRLTMLTDAVRLASAADDKAYPNYVSSGTRLQEKLLVEKGVSPKRAREMSVMRVFGPVNSGYSTGMMAYTEKSDRWDHESELVDGYLNNMGAAYGDEENWGGMQKDLFASALSETDVVIQPRQSNTWGPLSLDHVYEFMGGLSLTVKTLTGKEPDALMADYRNRNNKRMQNINEAIAVEARATVLNPTFVKERMKGGATTAQMFGEIFRNIFGWHATRPSAMDKEIFNDLYKMYIVDENHLGIRDYFQRINPASYQAMTSAVS
;
A
#
# COMPACT_ATOMS: atom_id res chain seq x y z
N ARG A 1 -5.09 -15.85 -14.21
CA ARG A 1 -5.46 -15.65 -12.79
C ARG A 1 -5.52 -14.18 -12.37
N GLN A 2 -4.53 -13.32 -12.74
CA GLN A 2 -4.56 -11.88 -12.43
C GLN A 2 -5.83 -11.17 -12.94
N ARG A 3 -6.23 -11.43 -14.20
CA ARG A 3 -7.44 -10.84 -14.78
C ARG A 3 -8.74 -11.29 -14.10
N GLN A 4 -8.77 -12.48 -13.51
CA GLN A 4 -9.98 -13.03 -12.88
C GLN A 4 -10.16 -12.57 -11.42
N MET A 5 -9.10 -12.28 -10.68
CA MET A 5 -9.17 -11.84 -9.29
C MET A 5 -9.77 -10.44 -9.17
N CYS A 6 -9.29 -9.50 -9.99
CA CYS A 6 -9.77 -8.10 -9.95
C CYS A 6 -11.15 -7.87 -10.60
N ILE A 7 -11.71 -8.83 -11.37
CA ILE A 7 -13.03 -8.68 -12.02
C ILE A 7 -14.19 -8.87 -11.03
N ARG A 8 -13.95 -9.50 -9.87
CA ARG A 8 -14.98 -9.68 -8.83
C ARG A 8 -15.03 -8.53 -7.84
N ASP A 9 -13.97 -7.74 -7.77
CA ASP A 9 -13.83 -6.64 -6.84
C ASP A 9 -14.50 -5.38 -7.40
N ARG A 10 -15.12 -4.60 -6.50
CA ARG A 10 -15.79 -3.36 -6.86
C ARG A 10 -14.86 -2.17 -6.75
N LYS A 11 -13.93 -2.23 -5.77
CA LYS A 11 -13.03 -1.15 -5.46
C LYS A 11 -11.65 -1.66 -5.01
N VAL A 12 -10.60 -1.09 -5.58
CA VAL A 12 -9.21 -1.43 -5.30
C VAL A 12 -8.43 -0.20 -4.89
N SER A 13 -7.70 -0.29 -3.78
CA SER A 13 -6.78 0.76 -3.35
C SER A 13 -5.34 0.38 -3.70
N TYR A 14 -4.60 1.34 -4.25
CA TYR A 14 -3.22 1.16 -4.70
C TYR A 14 -2.25 2.00 -3.91
N SER A 15 -1.06 1.47 -3.62
CA SER A 15 0.10 2.24 -3.19
C SER A 15 1.03 2.46 -4.38
N PHE A 16 1.39 3.72 -4.66
CA PHE A 16 2.31 4.09 -5.74
C PHE A 16 3.66 4.53 -5.19
N TRP A 17 4.72 3.98 -5.77
CA TRP A 17 6.12 4.23 -5.40
C TRP A 17 6.91 4.86 -6.53
N ALA A 18 7.78 5.81 -6.20
CA ALA A 18 8.67 6.45 -7.18
C ALA A 18 9.60 5.42 -7.86
N GLY A 19 10.21 4.53 -7.07
CA GLY A 19 11.14 3.52 -7.60
C GLY A 19 10.47 2.54 -8.55
N GLU A 20 9.26 2.07 -8.24
CA GLU A 20 8.49 1.21 -9.14
C GLU A 20 8.08 1.97 -10.41
N PHE A 21 7.55 3.17 -10.25
CA PHE A 21 7.09 4.00 -11.37
C PHE A 21 8.20 4.22 -12.41
N ILE A 22 9.41 4.53 -11.95
CA ILE A 22 10.57 4.72 -12.83
C ILE A 22 11.00 3.40 -13.47
N THR A 23 11.16 2.33 -12.66
CA THR A 23 11.73 1.05 -13.11
C THR A 23 10.82 0.30 -14.07
N THR A 24 9.50 0.44 -13.90
CA THR A 24 8.48 -0.25 -14.70
C THR A 24 7.84 0.64 -15.76
N GLU A 25 8.28 1.90 -15.85
CA GLU A 25 7.69 2.91 -16.74
C GLU A 25 6.19 3.13 -16.47
N GLY A 26 5.79 3.05 -15.18
CA GLY A 26 4.41 3.30 -14.73
C GLY A 26 3.47 2.10 -14.89
N ALA A 27 3.96 0.88 -14.72
CA ALA A 27 3.11 -0.33 -14.84
C ALA A 27 1.90 -0.32 -13.91
N THR A 28 2.05 0.16 -12.67
CA THR A 28 0.92 0.25 -11.72
C THR A 28 -0.09 1.31 -12.14
N LEU A 29 0.35 2.45 -12.68
CA LEU A 29 -0.56 3.46 -13.25
C LEU A 29 -1.34 2.91 -14.45
N ALA A 30 -0.66 2.18 -15.34
CA ALA A 30 -1.32 1.50 -16.46
C ALA A 30 -2.37 0.47 -16.00
N GLN A 31 -2.09 -0.24 -14.90
CA GLN A 31 -3.05 -1.14 -14.28
C GLN A 31 -4.29 -0.38 -13.75
N VAL A 32 -4.10 0.78 -13.13
CA VAL A 32 -5.21 1.62 -12.66
C VAL A 32 -6.05 2.12 -13.84
N PHE A 33 -5.44 2.61 -14.91
CA PHE A 33 -6.17 2.97 -16.12
C PHE A 33 -6.97 1.80 -16.69
N TRP A 34 -6.37 0.60 -16.70
CA TRP A 34 -7.07 -0.60 -17.13
C TRP A 34 -8.28 -0.90 -16.24
N MET A 35 -8.18 -0.77 -14.90
CA MET A 35 -9.31 -0.94 -13.96
C MET A 35 -10.44 0.03 -14.28
N LEU A 36 -10.13 1.29 -14.53
CA LEU A 36 -11.08 2.33 -14.90
C LEU A 36 -11.69 2.13 -16.30
N GLY A 37 -11.05 1.31 -17.16
CA GLY A 37 -11.41 1.16 -18.56
C GLY A 37 -11.10 2.41 -19.38
N VAL A 38 -9.92 2.98 -19.14
CA VAL A 38 -9.39 4.16 -19.84
C VAL A 38 -8.03 3.81 -20.42
N GLU A 39 -7.74 4.31 -21.60
CA GLU A 39 -6.47 4.09 -22.30
C GLU A 39 -5.74 5.40 -22.56
N PRO A 40 -4.39 5.42 -22.41
CA PRO A 40 -3.60 6.58 -22.75
C PRO A 40 -3.46 6.70 -24.28
N VAL A 41 -3.77 7.88 -24.81
CA VAL A 41 -3.50 8.26 -26.20
C VAL A 41 -2.07 8.77 -26.29
N ARG A 42 -1.31 8.24 -27.28
CA ARG A 42 0.10 8.60 -27.46
C ARG A 42 0.32 9.36 -28.76
N ASP A 43 1.21 10.33 -28.71
CA ASP A 43 1.70 11.02 -29.91
C ASP A 43 2.70 10.14 -30.70
N LYS A 44 3.18 10.67 -31.83
CA LYS A 44 4.16 9.98 -32.70
C LYS A 44 5.50 9.70 -32.01
N MET A 45 5.78 10.37 -30.89
CA MET A 45 6.99 10.17 -30.08
C MET A 45 6.75 9.22 -28.90
N GLY A 46 5.55 8.63 -28.78
CA GLY A 46 5.16 7.72 -27.71
C GLY A 46 4.77 8.42 -26.41
N ARG A 47 4.70 9.75 -26.37
CA ARG A 47 4.29 10.49 -25.16
C ARG A 47 2.79 10.43 -24.98
N VAL A 48 2.32 10.22 -23.76
CA VAL A 48 0.90 10.29 -23.43
C VAL A 48 0.44 11.74 -23.47
N VAL A 49 -0.52 12.03 -24.34
CA VAL A 49 -1.05 13.39 -24.60
C VAL A 49 -2.52 13.54 -24.26
N ASP A 50 -3.27 12.41 -24.16
CA ASP A 50 -4.70 12.42 -23.86
C ASP A 50 -5.11 11.06 -23.30
N LEU A 51 -6.39 10.93 -22.94
CA LEU A 51 -7.03 9.71 -22.47
C LEU A 51 -8.24 9.38 -23.33
N ARG A 52 -8.42 8.10 -23.64
CA ARG A 52 -9.59 7.55 -24.34
C ARG A 52 -10.39 6.66 -23.41
N LEU A 53 -11.70 6.91 -23.29
CA LEU A 53 -12.60 5.98 -22.64
C LEU A 53 -12.83 4.77 -23.55
N VAL A 54 -12.60 3.57 -23.00
CA VAL A 54 -12.92 2.31 -23.69
C VAL A 54 -14.41 2.04 -23.53
N PRO A 55 -15.20 1.90 -24.60
CA PRO A 55 -16.64 1.58 -24.51
C PRO A 55 -16.88 0.27 -23.74
N SER A 56 -17.99 0.17 -22.98
CA SER A 56 -18.26 -1.02 -22.18
C SER A 56 -18.41 -2.30 -23.00
N SER A 57 -18.87 -2.19 -24.24
CA SER A 57 -18.93 -3.30 -25.20
C SER A 57 -17.56 -3.83 -25.62
N GLU A 58 -16.57 -2.94 -25.74
CA GLU A 58 -15.17 -3.29 -26.05
C GLU A 58 -14.45 -3.77 -24.77
N LEU A 59 -14.73 -3.13 -23.64
CA LEU A 59 -14.13 -3.45 -22.34
C LEU A 59 -14.45 -4.87 -21.88
N GLY A 60 -15.68 -5.35 -22.11
CA GLY A 60 -16.10 -6.73 -21.84
C GLY A 60 -16.17 -7.10 -20.35
N ARG A 61 -16.19 -6.11 -19.43
CA ARG A 61 -16.19 -6.28 -17.98
C ARG A 61 -16.66 -5.01 -17.25
N PRO A 62 -17.00 -5.10 -15.94
CA PRO A 62 -17.24 -3.92 -15.12
C PRO A 62 -16.04 -2.94 -15.08
N ARG A 63 -16.33 -1.65 -14.90
CA ARG A 63 -15.33 -0.66 -14.48
C ARG A 63 -15.15 -0.77 -12.97
N VAL A 64 -13.92 -0.98 -12.55
CA VAL A 64 -13.55 -1.11 -11.14
C VAL A 64 -13.15 0.25 -10.59
N ASN A 65 -13.74 0.65 -9.47
CA ASN A 65 -13.37 1.89 -8.79
C ASN A 65 -11.97 1.78 -8.17
N VAL A 66 -11.27 2.90 -8.05
CA VAL A 66 -9.90 2.92 -7.53
C VAL A 66 -9.72 4.03 -6.50
N VAL A 67 -8.78 3.81 -5.59
CA VAL A 67 -8.17 4.85 -4.76
C VAL A 67 -6.66 4.66 -4.82
N VAL A 68 -5.91 5.74 -4.85
CA VAL A 68 -4.46 5.69 -4.93
C VAL A 68 -3.86 6.48 -3.80
N GLN A 69 -3.04 5.83 -2.98
CA GLN A 69 -2.11 6.52 -2.11
C GLN A 69 -0.75 6.60 -2.80
N VAL A 70 -0.07 7.74 -2.67
CA VAL A 70 1.23 7.98 -3.29
C VAL A 70 2.31 8.22 -2.23
N SER A 71 3.52 7.77 -2.51
CA SER A 71 4.68 8.23 -1.72
C SER A 71 4.98 9.70 -2.01
N GLY A 72 5.53 10.42 -1.03
CA GLY A 72 5.92 11.82 -1.23
C GLY A 72 6.89 12.00 -2.40
N GLN A 73 7.82 11.07 -2.59
CA GLN A 73 8.75 11.10 -3.72
C GLN A 73 8.02 10.99 -5.08
N LEU A 74 7.04 10.09 -5.20
CA LEU A 74 6.28 9.98 -6.45
C LEU A 74 5.44 11.23 -6.71
N ARG A 75 4.80 11.78 -5.69
CA ARG A 75 4.07 13.06 -5.80
C ARG A 75 4.95 14.14 -6.42
N ASP A 76 6.20 14.25 -5.98
CA ASP A 76 7.12 15.32 -6.40
C ASP A 76 7.60 15.14 -7.85
N ILE A 77 7.75 13.89 -8.33
CA ILE A 77 8.28 13.63 -9.69
C ILE A 77 7.22 13.38 -10.75
N ALA A 78 5.99 13.04 -10.36
CA ALA A 78 4.96 12.54 -11.30
C ALA A 78 3.63 13.32 -11.22
N GLY A 79 3.62 14.55 -10.77
CA GLY A 79 2.41 15.35 -10.55
C GLY A 79 1.44 15.34 -11.73
N SER A 80 1.91 15.57 -12.96
CA SER A 80 1.07 15.53 -14.18
C SER A 80 0.44 14.16 -14.45
N ARG A 81 0.99 13.07 -13.91
CA ARG A 81 0.41 11.72 -14.03
C ARG A 81 -0.68 11.50 -12.97
N LEU A 82 -0.56 12.17 -11.82
CA LEU A 82 -1.56 12.13 -10.77
C LEU A 82 -2.81 12.93 -11.16
N THR A 83 -2.66 14.10 -11.77
CA THR A 83 -3.80 14.86 -12.32
C THR A 83 -4.49 14.10 -13.45
N MET A 84 -3.73 13.47 -14.34
CA MET A 84 -4.28 12.61 -15.40
C MET A 84 -5.12 11.44 -14.86
N LEU A 85 -4.79 10.91 -13.66
CA LEU A 85 -5.59 9.89 -13.01
C LEU A 85 -6.96 10.41 -12.61
N THR A 86 -7.06 11.64 -12.13
CA THR A 86 -8.34 12.30 -11.83
C THR A 86 -9.18 12.48 -13.10
N ASP A 87 -8.56 12.85 -14.22
CA ASP A 87 -9.26 12.93 -15.51
C ASP A 87 -9.77 11.56 -15.97
N ALA A 88 -8.99 10.50 -15.77
CA ALA A 88 -9.42 9.14 -16.05
C ALA A 88 -10.66 8.75 -15.20
N VAL A 89 -10.69 9.14 -13.92
CA VAL A 89 -11.85 8.90 -13.05
C VAL A 89 -13.08 9.70 -13.52
N ARG A 90 -12.89 10.95 -13.95
CA ARG A 90 -13.98 11.78 -14.54
C ARG A 90 -14.58 11.10 -15.77
N LEU A 91 -13.73 10.67 -16.71
CA LEU A 91 -14.17 9.95 -17.91
C LEU A 91 -14.91 8.66 -17.56
N ALA A 92 -14.36 7.84 -16.68
CA ALA A 92 -14.94 6.55 -16.30
C ALA A 92 -16.25 6.72 -15.53
N SER A 93 -16.35 7.71 -14.62
CA SER A 93 -17.56 7.96 -13.83
C SER A 93 -18.73 8.48 -14.65
N ALA A 94 -18.45 9.23 -15.72
CA ALA A 94 -19.44 9.79 -16.63
C ALA A 94 -19.89 8.82 -17.74
N ALA A 95 -19.25 7.64 -17.84
CA ALA A 95 -19.55 6.67 -18.89
C ALA A 95 -20.98 6.11 -18.78
N ASP A 96 -21.74 6.10 -19.90
CA ASP A 96 -23.07 5.47 -20.02
C ASP A 96 -22.91 3.97 -20.33
N ASP A 97 -22.52 3.20 -19.32
CA ASP A 97 -22.29 1.76 -19.44
C ASP A 97 -23.62 0.99 -19.28
N LYS A 98 -24.03 0.28 -20.35
CA LYS A 98 -25.27 -0.52 -20.36
C LYS A 98 -25.02 -2.01 -20.22
N ALA A 99 -23.86 -2.47 -20.66
CA ALA A 99 -23.54 -3.91 -20.72
C ALA A 99 -23.03 -4.47 -19.38
N TYR A 100 -22.32 -3.65 -18.60
CA TYR A 100 -21.66 -4.05 -17.35
C TYR A 100 -21.81 -2.98 -16.29
N PRO A 101 -21.77 -3.34 -14.99
CA PRO A 101 -21.77 -2.36 -13.90
C PRO A 101 -20.60 -1.36 -14.00
N ASN A 102 -20.87 -0.11 -13.68
CA ASN A 102 -19.84 0.92 -13.53
C ASN A 102 -19.67 1.27 -12.05
N TYR A 103 -18.71 0.61 -11.38
CA TYR A 103 -18.41 0.86 -9.98
C TYR A 103 -17.69 2.20 -9.75
N VAL A 104 -17.11 2.81 -10.78
CA VAL A 104 -16.56 4.17 -10.69
C VAL A 104 -17.68 5.19 -10.54
N SER A 105 -18.72 5.08 -11.36
CA SER A 105 -19.89 5.95 -11.30
C SER A 105 -20.65 5.79 -9.98
N SER A 106 -20.93 4.57 -9.55
CA SER A 106 -21.62 4.33 -8.27
C SER A 106 -20.80 4.81 -7.07
N GLY A 107 -19.49 4.55 -7.07
CA GLY A 107 -18.58 4.99 -6.00
C GLY A 107 -18.43 6.52 -5.95
N THR A 108 -18.44 7.20 -7.10
CA THR A 108 -18.41 8.68 -7.14
C THR A 108 -19.70 9.26 -6.54
N ARG A 109 -20.86 8.70 -6.87
CA ARG A 109 -22.13 9.13 -6.25
C ARG A 109 -22.18 8.86 -4.74
N LEU A 110 -21.68 7.72 -4.30
CA LEU A 110 -21.61 7.43 -2.86
C LEU A 110 -20.70 8.43 -2.14
N GLN A 111 -19.53 8.73 -2.71
CA GLN A 111 -18.60 9.69 -2.13
C GLN A 111 -19.18 11.10 -2.08
N GLU A 112 -19.86 11.56 -3.15
CA GLU A 112 -20.59 12.84 -3.17
C GLU A 112 -21.61 12.89 -2.02
N LYS A 113 -22.43 11.82 -1.85
CA LYS A 113 -23.41 11.72 -0.77
C LYS A 113 -22.76 11.82 0.62
N LEU A 114 -21.70 11.03 0.88
CA LEU A 114 -20.99 11.03 2.16
C LEU A 114 -20.37 12.40 2.50
N LEU A 115 -19.87 13.11 1.50
CA LEU A 115 -19.34 14.47 1.70
C LEU A 115 -20.44 15.47 2.04
N VAL A 116 -21.62 15.37 1.38
CA VAL A 116 -22.77 16.23 1.70
C VAL A 116 -23.27 15.94 3.12
N GLU A 117 -23.36 14.69 3.54
CA GLU A 117 -23.73 14.31 4.91
C GLU A 117 -22.77 14.87 5.97
N LYS A 118 -21.50 15.08 5.60
CA LYS A 118 -20.48 15.75 6.44
C LYS A 118 -20.49 17.27 6.34
N GLY A 119 -21.47 17.88 5.66
CA GLY A 119 -21.66 19.32 5.57
C GLY A 119 -20.94 20.01 4.42
N VAL A 120 -20.34 19.26 3.48
CA VAL A 120 -19.76 19.83 2.26
C VAL A 120 -20.91 20.25 1.32
N SER A 121 -20.83 21.46 0.71
CA SER A 121 -21.86 21.91 -0.23
C SER A 121 -21.98 20.94 -1.42
N PRO A 122 -23.19 20.72 -1.99
CA PRO A 122 -23.39 19.75 -3.07
C PRO A 122 -22.52 20.01 -4.29
N LYS A 123 -22.31 21.28 -4.66
CA LYS A 123 -21.40 21.64 -5.76
C LYS A 123 -19.97 21.17 -5.47
N ARG A 124 -19.45 21.51 -4.30
CA ARG A 124 -18.09 21.15 -3.89
C ARG A 124 -17.94 19.64 -3.71
N ALA A 125 -18.93 18.97 -3.11
CA ALA A 125 -18.92 17.51 -2.96
C ALA A 125 -18.85 16.80 -4.32
N ARG A 126 -19.53 17.28 -5.34
CA ARG A 126 -19.45 16.76 -6.70
C ARG A 126 -18.07 16.92 -7.31
N GLU A 127 -17.46 18.10 -7.18
CA GLU A 127 -16.09 18.36 -7.66
C GLU A 127 -15.06 17.45 -6.96
N MET A 128 -15.19 17.27 -5.65
CA MET A 128 -14.30 16.44 -4.85
C MET A 128 -14.53 14.93 -5.04
N SER A 129 -15.73 14.50 -5.40
CA SER A 129 -16.11 13.09 -5.49
C SER A 129 -15.34 12.28 -6.56
N VAL A 130 -14.67 12.93 -7.48
CA VAL A 130 -13.81 12.29 -8.50
C VAL A 130 -12.34 12.20 -8.08
N MET A 131 -11.95 12.84 -6.99
CA MET A 131 -10.57 12.77 -6.50
C MET A 131 -10.28 11.38 -5.93
N ARG A 132 -9.20 10.77 -6.37
CA ARG A 132 -8.79 9.42 -5.98
C ARG A 132 -7.32 9.31 -5.59
N VAL A 133 -6.58 10.42 -5.59
CA VAL A 133 -5.15 10.44 -5.29
C VAL A 133 -4.91 11.15 -3.97
N PHE A 134 -4.32 10.43 -3.03
CA PHE A 134 -4.02 10.91 -1.68
C PHE A 134 -2.58 10.57 -1.31
N GLY A 135 -2.00 11.35 -0.42
CA GLY A 135 -0.62 11.13 0.01
C GLY A 135 -0.24 11.98 1.21
N PRO A 136 1.03 11.94 1.61
CA PRO A 136 1.51 12.75 2.72
C PRO A 136 1.36 14.23 2.38
N VAL A 137 1.14 15.05 3.42
CA VAL A 137 1.14 16.50 3.29
C VAL A 137 2.45 17.00 2.66
N ASN A 138 2.43 18.22 2.13
CA ASN A 138 3.62 18.83 1.53
C ASN A 138 4.84 18.71 2.46
N SER A 139 5.99 18.34 1.88
CA SER A 139 7.23 17.99 2.59
C SER A 139 7.19 16.71 3.46
N GLY A 140 6.07 16.02 3.57
CA GLY A 140 5.98 14.70 4.22
C GLY A 140 6.32 13.56 3.27
N TYR A 141 6.98 12.53 3.79
CA TYR A 141 7.34 11.31 3.03
C TYR A 141 6.83 10.02 3.68
N SER A 142 6.45 10.06 4.95
CA SER A 142 5.98 8.95 5.76
C SER A 142 4.48 8.99 5.99
N THR A 143 3.86 7.84 6.22
CA THR A 143 2.46 7.75 6.66
C THR A 143 2.30 8.12 8.14
N GLY A 144 3.38 8.22 8.88
CA GLY A 144 3.39 8.41 10.34
C GLY A 144 3.23 7.13 11.14
N MET A 145 2.91 5.99 10.52
CA MET A 145 2.68 4.72 11.22
C MET A 145 3.90 4.23 12.00
N MET A 146 5.12 4.45 11.48
CA MET A 146 6.36 4.08 12.17
C MET A 146 6.47 4.73 13.55
N ALA A 147 6.11 6.01 13.66
CA ALA A 147 6.19 6.74 14.93
C ALA A 147 5.26 6.17 16.01
N TYR A 148 4.16 5.55 15.60
CA TYR A 148 3.24 4.85 16.52
C TYR A 148 3.71 3.43 16.81
N THR A 149 4.10 2.66 15.79
CA THR A 149 4.51 1.26 15.96
C THR A 149 5.84 1.10 16.70
N GLU A 150 6.79 2.04 16.56
CA GLU A 150 8.04 2.03 17.32
C GLU A 150 7.86 2.35 18.82
N LYS A 151 6.74 2.92 19.19
CA LYS A 151 6.41 3.33 20.54
C LYS A 151 5.02 2.80 20.90
N SER A 152 4.96 1.50 21.17
CA SER A 152 3.72 0.79 21.51
C SER A 152 3.01 1.36 22.78
N ASP A 153 3.69 2.19 23.59
CA ASP A 153 3.14 2.91 24.72
C ASP A 153 2.38 4.20 24.33
N ARG A 154 2.31 4.54 23.05
CA ARG A 154 1.68 5.77 22.54
C ARG A 154 0.27 5.60 21.98
N TRP A 155 -0.24 4.40 21.97
CA TRP A 155 -1.60 4.12 21.49
C TRP A 155 -2.19 2.95 22.27
N ASP A 156 -3.46 3.10 22.64
CA ASP A 156 -4.24 2.09 23.37
C ASP A 156 -5.26 1.39 22.42
N HIS A 157 -5.65 2.07 21.35
CA HIS A 157 -6.67 1.59 20.41
C HIS A 157 -6.25 1.71 18.95
N GLU A 158 -6.61 0.72 18.13
CA GLU A 158 -6.38 0.73 16.67
C GLU A 158 -6.90 2.02 15.99
N SER A 159 -7.95 2.64 16.54
CA SER A 159 -8.51 3.90 16.02
C SER A 159 -7.51 5.06 16.03
N GLU A 160 -6.59 5.10 16.99
CA GLU A 160 -5.56 6.15 17.08
C GLU A 160 -4.54 6.02 15.94
N LEU A 161 -4.19 4.78 15.58
CA LEU A 161 -3.35 4.49 14.42
C LEU A 161 -4.03 4.95 13.12
N VAL A 162 -5.33 4.65 12.98
CA VAL A 162 -6.12 5.04 11.81
C VAL A 162 -6.26 6.56 11.71
N ASP A 163 -6.51 7.23 12.81
CA ASP A 163 -6.56 8.70 12.84
C ASP A 163 -5.23 9.34 12.47
N GLY A 164 -4.14 8.81 13.00
CA GLY A 164 -2.79 9.23 12.62
C GLY A 164 -2.52 9.05 11.12
N TYR A 165 -2.88 7.88 10.58
CA TYR A 165 -2.74 7.57 9.17
C TYR A 165 -3.53 8.53 8.27
N LEU A 166 -4.82 8.72 8.56
CA LEU A 166 -5.68 9.62 7.79
C LEU A 166 -5.22 11.08 7.87
N ASN A 167 -4.72 11.52 9.02
CA ASN A 167 -4.16 12.86 9.20
C ASN A 167 -2.86 13.08 8.42
N ASN A 168 -2.04 12.05 8.27
CA ASN A 168 -0.78 12.17 7.54
C ASN A 168 -0.94 11.94 6.02
N MET A 169 -1.85 11.05 5.61
CA MET A 169 -2.02 10.63 4.22
C MET A 169 -3.24 11.25 3.52
N GLY A 170 -3.99 12.10 4.20
CA GLY A 170 -5.24 12.67 3.69
C GLY A 170 -5.07 13.90 2.81
N ALA A 171 -3.87 14.27 2.38
CA ALA A 171 -3.69 15.36 1.43
C ALA A 171 -4.08 14.90 0.01
N ALA A 172 -4.94 15.66 -0.67
CA ALA A 172 -5.41 15.35 -2.02
C ALA A 172 -4.47 15.91 -3.10
N TYR A 173 -4.24 15.12 -4.16
CA TYR A 173 -3.37 15.44 -5.29
C TYR A 173 -4.06 15.22 -6.64
N GLY A 174 -5.36 15.53 -6.69
CA GLY A 174 -6.19 15.21 -7.84
C GLY A 174 -6.26 16.29 -8.90
N ASP A 175 -6.04 17.55 -8.56
CA ASP A 175 -6.04 18.70 -9.48
C ASP A 175 -5.14 19.81 -8.94
N GLU A 176 -4.88 20.83 -9.80
CA GLU A 176 -3.98 21.94 -9.45
C GLU A 176 -4.57 22.86 -8.35
N GLU A 177 -5.89 23.05 -8.32
CA GLU A 177 -6.56 23.94 -7.37
C GLU A 177 -6.53 23.37 -5.94
N ASN A 178 -6.53 22.04 -5.81
CA ASN A 178 -6.58 21.33 -4.54
C ASN A 178 -5.26 20.59 -4.20
N TRP A 179 -4.18 20.93 -4.89
CA TRP A 179 -2.91 20.23 -4.74
C TRP A 179 -2.35 20.36 -3.32
N GLY A 180 -2.25 19.21 -2.63
CA GLY A 180 -1.71 19.11 -1.28
C GLY A 180 -2.63 19.60 -0.17
N GLY A 181 -3.87 19.98 -0.50
CA GLY A 181 -4.86 20.35 0.51
C GLY A 181 -5.27 19.16 1.37
N MET A 182 -5.25 19.34 2.70
CA MET A 182 -5.70 18.29 3.63
C MET A 182 -7.20 18.04 3.47
N GLN A 183 -7.58 16.80 3.20
CA GLN A 183 -8.94 16.33 2.92
C GLN A 183 -9.17 14.97 3.61
N LYS A 184 -8.99 14.90 4.94
CA LYS A 184 -9.11 13.66 5.73
C LYS A 184 -10.44 12.93 5.47
N ASP A 185 -11.55 13.66 5.51
CA ASP A 185 -12.88 13.09 5.31
C ASP A 185 -13.12 12.61 3.87
N LEU A 186 -12.51 13.30 2.90
CA LEU A 186 -12.52 12.86 1.52
C LEU A 186 -11.76 11.56 1.35
N PHE A 187 -10.57 11.44 1.96
CA PHE A 187 -9.78 10.21 1.90
C PHE A 187 -10.52 9.05 2.58
N ALA A 188 -11.04 9.26 3.78
CA ALA A 188 -11.85 8.24 4.48
C ALA A 188 -13.06 7.81 3.65
N SER A 189 -13.82 8.75 3.06
CA SER A 189 -14.96 8.43 2.19
C SER A 189 -14.51 7.72 0.90
N ALA A 190 -13.36 8.07 0.36
CA ALA A 190 -12.81 7.41 -0.82
C ALA A 190 -12.41 5.94 -0.52
N LEU A 191 -11.98 5.62 0.69
CA LEU A 191 -11.63 4.26 1.10
C LEU A 191 -12.84 3.38 1.44
N SER A 192 -14.04 3.94 1.62
CA SER A 192 -15.24 3.15 1.86
C SER A 192 -15.46 2.12 0.73
N GLU A 193 -15.96 0.94 1.07
CA GLU A 193 -16.19 -0.19 0.14
C GLU A 193 -14.93 -0.71 -0.58
N THR A 194 -13.72 -0.47 -0.06
CA THR A 194 -12.49 -1.06 -0.62
C THR A 194 -12.44 -2.56 -0.33
N ASP A 195 -12.31 -3.37 -1.38
CA ASP A 195 -12.24 -4.84 -1.29
C ASP A 195 -10.78 -5.33 -1.21
N VAL A 196 -9.88 -4.64 -1.92
CA VAL A 196 -8.49 -5.08 -2.10
C VAL A 196 -7.53 -3.91 -1.96
N VAL A 197 -6.39 -4.15 -1.33
CA VAL A 197 -5.25 -3.23 -1.31
C VAL A 197 -4.08 -3.83 -2.09
N ILE A 198 -3.45 -3.05 -2.95
CA ILE A 198 -2.35 -3.51 -3.82
C ILE A 198 -1.13 -2.60 -3.63
N GLN A 199 0.03 -3.22 -3.44
CA GLN A 199 1.32 -2.53 -3.43
C GLN A 199 2.30 -3.21 -4.39
N PRO A 200 3.05 -2.47 -5.22
CA PRO A 200 4.01 -3.06 -6.13
C PRO A 200 5.29 -3.50 -5.41
N ARG A 201 5.95 -4.53 -5.96
CA ARG A 201 7.29 -4.96 -5.60
C ARG A 201 8.14 -5.11 -6.87
N GLN A 202 9.20 -4.33 -7.01
CA GLN A 202 10.08 -4.36 -8.18
C GLN A 202 11.51 -4.83 -7.84
N SER A 203 11.84 -5.00 -6.56
CA SER A 203 13.19 -5.37 -6.10
C SER A 203 13.15 -6.52 -5.11
N ASN A 204 14.24 -7.30 -5.04
CA ASN A 204 14.45 -8.30 -4.01
C ASN A 204 14.84 -7.69 -2.65
N THR A 205 15.36 -6.46 -2.65
CA THR A 205 15.74 -5.73 -1.44
C THR A 205 14.59 -4.92 -0.84
N TRP A 206 13.45 -4.85 -1.52
CA TRP A 206 12.26 -4.13 -1.08
C TRP A 206 11.10 -5.12 -0.89
N GLY A 207 11.25 -5.94 0.12
CA GLY A 207 10.27 -6.93 0.50
C GLY A 207 9.46 -6.50 1.71
N PRO A 208 8.41 -7.23 2.05
CA PRO A 208 7.53 -6.90 3.16
C PRO A 208 8.21 -6.90 4.54
N LEU A 209 9.32 -7.63 4.71
CA LEU A 209 10.07 -7.65 5.97
C LEU A 209 11.35 -6.79 5.90
N SER A 210 11.90 -6.58 4.71
CA SER A 210 13.17 -5.87 4.53
C SER A 210 13.05 -4.36 4.38
N LEU A 211 11.82 -3.84 4.20
CA LEU A 211 11.54 -2.41 4.06
C LEU A 211 10.37 -2.00 4.96
N ASP A 212 10.61 -1.07 5.85
CA ASP A 212 9.63 -0.49 6.78
C ASP A 212 8.41 0.10 6.08
N HIS A 213 8.62 0.82 4.99
CA HIS A 213 7.54 1.42 4.23
C HIS A 213 6.49 0.42 3.68
N VAL A 214 6.79 -0.89 3.63
CA VAL A 214 5.80 -1.85 3.12
C VAL A 214 4.65 -2.03 4.12
N TYR A 215 4.94 -2.27 5.40
CA TYR A 215 3.88 -2.34 6.41
C TYR A 215 3.28 -0.95 6.69
N GLU A 216 4.10 0.09 6.65
CA GLU A 216 3.67 1.46 6.91
C GLU A 216 2.57 1.90 5.92
N PHE A 217 2.76 1.65 4.62
CA PHE A 217 1.78 2.00 3.60
C PHE A 217 0.69 0.94 3.42
N MET A 218 1.03 -0.32 3.16
CA MET A 218 0.04 -1.36 2.91
C MET A 218 -0.68 -1.79 4.21
N GLY A 219 0.06 -1.96 5.31
CA GLY A 219 -0.52 -2.30 6.60
C GLY A 219 -1.42 -1.18 7.12
N GLY A 220 -0.93 0.07 7.13
CA GLY A 220 -1.71 1.23 7.53
C GLY A 220 -2.97 1.43 6.70
N LEU A 221 -2.88 1.25 5.37
CA LEU A 221 -4.03 1.27 4.48
C LEU A 221 -5.03 0.14 4.80
N SER A 222 -4.52 -1.10 5.02
CA SER A 222 -5.36 -2.25 5.37
C SER A 222 -6.12 -2.04 6.67
N LEU A 223 -5.42 -1.53 7.71
CA LEU A 223 -6.03 -1.21 9.01
C LEU A 223 -7.10 -0.14 8.86
N THR A 224 -6.81 0.92 8.10
CA THR A 224 -7.75 2.01 7.85
C THR A 224 -9.01 1.50 7.15
N VAL A 225 -8.87 0.70 6.08
CA VAL A 225 -10.00 0.10 5.37
C VAL A 225 -10.80 -0.82 6.30
N LYS A 226 -10.14 -1.70 7.07
CA LYS A 226 -10.80 -2.58 8.06
C LYS A 226 -11.65 -1.77 9.04
N THR A 227 -11.10 -0.69 9.59
CA THR A 227 -11.79 0.16 10.57
C THR A 227 -12.98 0.89 9.94
N LEU A 228 -12.84 1.42 8.72
CA LEU A 228 -13.90 2.15 8.04
C LEU A 228 -15.02 1.25 7.51
N THR A 229 -14.72 0.02 7.11
CA THR A 229 -15.66 -0.89 6.44
C THR A 229 -16.16 -2.04 7.33
N GLY A 230 -15.50 -2.28 8.46
CA GLY A 230 -15.73 -3.44 9.31
C GLY A 230 -15.18 -4.75 8.73
N LYS A 231 -14.51 -4.71 7.57
CA LYS A 231 -13.97 -5.88 6.88
C LYS A 231 -12.51 -5.65 6.49
N GLU A 232 -11.67 -6.63 6.79
CA GLU A 232 -10.27 -6.61 6.34
C GLU A 232 -10.20 -6.82 4.82
N PRO A 233 -9.55 -5.93 4.05
CA PRO A 233 -9.41 -6.07 2.61
C PRO A 233 -8.41 -7.18 2.27
N ASP A 234 -8.51 -7.78 1.09
CA ASP A 234 -7.44 -8.61 0.56
C ASP A 234 -6.19 -7.76 0.32
N ALA A 235 -5.02 -8.27 0.69
CA ALA A 235 -3.75 -7.55 0.53
C ALA A 235 -2.82 -8.29 -0.44
N LEU A 236 -2.48 -7.64 -1.55
CA LEU A 236 -1.76 -8.24 -2.65
C LEU A 236 -0.53 -7.42 -3.03
N MET A 237 0.58 -8.09 -3.25
CA MET A 237 1.76 -7.49 -3.87
C MET A 237 1.74 -7.75 -5.38
N ALA A 238 1.81 -6.67 -6.17
CA ALA A 238 2.05 -6.76 -7.60
C ALA A 238 3.55 -6.99 -7.84
N ASP A 239 3.93 -8.24 -8.10
CA ASP A 239 5.33 -8.64 -8.23
C ASP A 239 5.84 -8.38 -9.65
N TYR A 240 6.63 -7.32 -9.80
CA TYR A 240 7.27 -6.90 -11.05
C TYR A 240 8.76 -7.28 -11.14
N ARG A 241 9.29 -8.03 -10.18
CA ARG A 241 10.71 -8.44 -10.18
C ARG A 241 11.10 -9.24 -11.41
N ASN A 242 10.17 -10.03 -11.93
CA ASN A 242 10.35 -10.75 -13.19
C ASN A 242 9.47 -10.12 -14.28
N ARG A 243 10.10 -9.45 -15.26
CA ARG A 243 9.40 -8.80 -16.38
C ARG A 243 8.58 -9.78 -17.22
N ASN A 244 9.01 -11.04 -17.31
CA ASN A 244 8.37 -12.07 -18.12
C ASN A 244 7.29 -12.85 -17.36
N ASN A 245 7.27 -12.78 -16.04
CA ASN A 245 6.31 -13.49 -15.19
C ASN A 245 5.82 -12.59 -14.07
N LYS A 246 5.05 -11.56 -14.45
CA LYS A 246 4.38 -10.67 -13.48
C LYS A 246 3.24 -11.43 -12.81
N ARG A 247 3.17 -11.37 -11.49
CA ARG A 247 2.13 -12.04 -10.70
C ARG A 247 1.60 -11.18 -9.57
N MET A 248 0.39 -11.48 -9.15
CA MET A 248 -0.13 -11.00 -7.86
C MET A 248 0.19 -12.05 -6.81
N GLN A 249 0.75 -11.62 -5.70
CA GLN A 249 1.13 -12.46 -4.57
C GLN A 249 0.37 -11.99 -3.33
N ASN A 250 -0.25 -12.91 -2.58
CA ASN A 250 -0.85 -12.56 -1.31
C ASN A 250 0.24 -12.12 -0.32
N ILE A 251 -0.06 -11.15 0.54
CA ILE A 251 0.92 -10.61 1.49
C ILE A 251 1.44 -11.68 2.45
N ASN A 252 0.61 -12.59 2.91
CA ASN A 252 1.01 -13.70 3.78
C ASN A 252 2.04 -14.60 3.10
N GLU A 253 1.80 -14.95 1.83
CA GLU A 253 2.76 -15.72 1.03
C GLU A 253 4.08 -14.96 0.85
N ALA A 254 4.00 -13.65 0.56
CA ALA A 254 5.19 -12.82 0.36
C ALA A 254 6.04 -12.73 1.63
N ILE A 255 5.42 -12.55 2.79
CA ILE A 255 6.09 -12.53 4.10
C ILE A 255 6.70 -13.90 4.42
N ALA A 256 5.94 -14.99 4.26
CA ALA A 256 6.40 -16.34 4.55
C ALA A 256 7.62 -16.73 3.68
N VAL A 257 7.58 -16.41 2.39
CA VAL A 257 8.70 -16.67 1.46
C VAL A 257 9.94 -15.86 1.85
N GLU A 258 9.76 -14.58 2.19
CA GLU A 258 10.88 -13.74 2.60
C GLU A 258 11.46 -14.17 3.95
N ALA A 259 10.63 -14.45 4.95
CA ALA A 259 11.08 -14.94 6.25
C ALA A 259 11.91 -16.22 6.12
N ARG A 260 11.40 -17.22 5.39
CA ARG A 260 12.09 -18.51 5.18
C ARG A 260 13.36 -18.38 4.33
N ALA A 261 13.43 -17.38 3.44
CA ALA A 261 14.65 -17.13 2.65
C ALA A 261 15.71 -16.33 3.40
N THR A 262 15.34 -15.61 4.47
CA THR A 262 16.19 -14.67 5.19
C THR A 262 16.26 -15.00 6.69
N VAL A 263 15.40 -14.37 7.49
CA VAL A 263 15.48 -14.43 8.97
C VAL A 263 15.21 -15.81 9.58
N LEU A 264 14.53 -16.70 8.87
CA LEU A 264 14.33 -18.10 9.26
C LEU A 264 15.29 -19.08 8.57
N ASN A 265 16.26 -18.58 7.78
CA ASN A 265 17.27 -19.41 7.15
C ASN A 265 18.56 -19.40 7.99
N PRO A 266 18.93 -20.50 8.67
CA PRO A 266 20.12 -20.54 9.53
C PRO A 266 21.40 -20.20 8.79
N THR A 267 21.53 -20.59 7.52
CA THR A 267 22.70 -20.26 6.69
C THR A 267 22.78 -18.77 6.41
N PHE A 268 21.66 -18.13 6.03
CA PHE A 268 21.60 -16.69 5.83
C PHE A 268 21.95 -15.93 7.11
N VAL A 269 21.35 -16.31 8.24
CA VAL A 269 21.60 -15.68 9.54
C VAL A 269 23.07 -15.81 9.93
N LYS A 270 23.64 -17.02 9.86
CA LYS A 270 25.03 -17.27 10.17
C LYS A 270 26.00 -16.46 9.31
N GLU A 271 25.75 -16.38 8.00
CA GLU A 271 26.57 -15.58 7.10
C GLU A 271 26.46 -14.08 7.41
N ARG A 272 25.27 -13.59 7.71
CA ARG A 272 25.04 -12.21 8.08
C ARG A 272 25.68 -11.84 9.43
N MET A 273 25.69 -12.74 10.40
CA MET A 273 26.34 -12.53 11.72
C MET A 273 27.86 -12.37 11.63
N LYS A 274 28.50 -12.67 10.51
CA LYS A 274 29.89 -12.31 10.26
C LYS A 274 30.13 -10.80 10.14
N GLY A 275 29.06 -10.03 9.85
CA GLY A 275 29.07 -8.58 9.82
C GLY A 275 28.98 -7.96 11.22
N GLY A 276 29.31 -6.66 11.28
CA GLY A 276 29.27 -5.87 12.53
C GLY A 276 27.95 -5.16 12.79
N ALA A 277 28.03 -3.93 13.33
CA ALA A 277 26.91 -3.13 13.78
C ALA A 277 25.80 -2.89 12.72
N THR A 278 26.19 -2.65 11.46
CA THR A 278 25.24 -2.44 10.36
C THR A 278 24.36 -3.68 10.14
N THR A 279 24.92 -4.86 10.24
CA THR A 279 24.15 -6.11 10.09
C THR A 279 23.24 -6.35 11.28
N ALA A 280 23.72 -6.09 12.51
CA ALA A 280 22.87 -6.18 13.70
C ALA A 280 21.69 -5.19 13.64
N GLN A 281 21.93 -3.97 13.14
CA GLN A 281 20.88 -2.99 12.91
C GLN A 281 19.85 -3.50 11.89
N MET A 282 20.28 -4.05 10.76
CA MET A 282 19.39 -4.62 9.73
C MET A 282 18.45 -5.68 10.31
N PHE A 283 18.92 -6.58 11.15
CA PHE A 283 18.06 -7.55 11.84
C PHE A 283 17.06 -6.83 12.75
N GLY A 284 17.48 -5.84 13.53
CA GLY A 284 16.60 -5.05 14.37
C GLY A 284 15.50 -4.36 13.56
N GLU A 285 15.80 -3.84 12.38
CA GLU A 285 14.83 -3.23 11.45
C GLU A 285 13.82 -4.26 10.94
N ILE A 286 14.26 -5.45 10.54
CA ILE A 286 13.34 -6.53 10.12
C ILE A 286 12.37 -6.90 11.24
N PHE A 287 12.83 -7.00 12.49
CA PHE A 287 11.94 -7.32 13.62
C PHE A 287 10.99 -6.16 13.97
N ARG A 288 11.40 -4.91 13.80
CA ARG A 288 10.48 -3.77 13.87
C ARG A 288 9.39 -3.85 12.79
N ASN A 289 9.77 -4.26 11.57
CA ASN A 289 8.80 -4.47 10.49
C ASN A 289 7.83 -5.62 10.79
N ILE A 290 8.30 -6.70 11.41
CA ILE A 290 7.46 -7.80 11.91
C ILE A 290 6.44 -7.28 12.92
N PHE A 291 6.88 -6.48 13.89
CA PHE A 291 5.98 -5.85 14.85
C PHE A 291 5.01 -4.87 14.17
N GLY A 292 5.48 -4.08 13.21
CA GLY A 292 4.66 -3.17 12.42
C GLY A 292 3.54 -3.91 11.67
N TRP A 293 3.83 -5.06 11.08
CA TRP A 293 2.82 -5.93 10.48
C TRP A 293 1.83 -6.46 11.51
N HIS A 294 2.30 -6.88 12.67
CA HIS A 294 1.41 -7.34 13.74
C HIS A 294 0.46 -6.24 14.20
N ALA A 295 0.94 -5.01 14.37
CA ALA A 295 0.14 -3.88 14.79
C ALA A 295 -0.88 -3.43 13.72
N THR A 296 -0.52 -3.49 12.43
CA THR A 296 -1.35 -2.94 11.35
C THR A 296 -2.19 -3.99 10.63
N ARG A 297 -1.72 -5.23 10.56
CA ARG A 297 -2.41 -6.36 9.93
C ARG A 297 -1.97 -7.69 10.55
N PRO A 298 -2.48 -8.06 11.73
CA PRO A 298 -2.07 -9.31 12.42
C PRO A 298 -2.23 -10.56 11.55
N SER A 299 -3.23 -10.57 10.66
CA SER A 299 -3.47 -11.67 9.72
C SER A 299 -2.39 -11.86 8.66
N ALA A 300 -1.46 -10.90 8.50
CA ALA A 300 -0.38 -11.00 7.50
C ALA A 300 0.68 -12.05 7.85
N MET A 301 0.76 -12.45 9.12
CA MET A 301 1.74 -13.42 9.61
C MET A 301 1.07 -14.57 10.34
N ASP A 302 1.44 -15.79 9.96
CA ASP A 302 0.95 -17.01 10.62
C ASP A 302 1.65 -17.21 11.98
N LYS A 303 0.94 -17.84 12.93
CA LYS A 303 1.51 -18.22 14.23
C LYS A 303 2.75 -19.11 14.11
N GLU A 304 2.82 -19.92 13.05
CA GLU A 304 3.98 -20.75 12.76
C GLU A 304 5.26 -19.92 12.57
N ILE A 305 5.16 -18.83 11.81
CA ILE A 305 6.30 -17.92 11.59
C ILE A 305 6.79 -17.30 12.91
N PHE A 306 5.88 -16.86 13.78
CA PHE A 306 6.24 -16.35 15.10
C PHE A 306 6.91 -17.42 15.97
N ASN A 307 6.39 -18.64 15.99
CA ASN A 307 6.99 -19.75 16.72
C ASN A 307 8.39 -20.09 16.20
N ASP A 308 8.58 -20.08 14.88
CA ASP A 308 9.89 -20.36 14.27
C ASP A 308 10.89 -19.24 14.57
N LEU A 309 10.45 -17.96 14.56
CA LEU A 309 11.28 -16.83 14.97
C LEU A 309 11.68 -16.94 16.45
N TYR A 310 10.72 -17.28 17.34
CA TYR A 310 11.01 -17.50 18.76
C TYR A 310 12.04 -18.59 18.97
N LYS A 311 11.85 -19.77 18.34
CA LYS A 311 12.80 -20.88 18.42
C LYS A 311 14.19 -20.49 17.95
N MET A 312 14.30 -19.78 16.83
CA MET A 312 15.58 -19.38 16.26
C MET A 312 16.28 -18.30 17.08
N TYR A 313 15.58 -17.23 17.46
CA TYR A 313 16.20 -16.02 18.01
C TYR A 313 16.21 -15.96 19.54
N ILE A 314 15.27 -16.64 20.21
CA ILE A 314 15.18 -16.66 21.67
C ILE A 314 15.75 -17.94 22.24
N VAL A 315 15.31 -19.12 21.72
CA VAL A 315 15.77 -20.43 22.16
C VAL A 315 17.12 -20.79 21.58
N ASP A 316 17.48 -20.24 20.42
CA ASP A 316 18.69 -20.54 19.63
C ASP A 316 18.78 -22.06 19.30
N GLU A 317 17.65 -22.64 18.86
CA GLU A 317 17.55 -24.08 18.55
C GLU A 317 18.62 -24.54 17.52
N ASN A 318 19.05 -23.64 16.65
CA ASN A 318 20.08 -23.89 15.65
C ASN A 318 21.53 -23.68 16.16
N HIS A 319 21.71 -23.33 17.43
CA HIS A 319 23.01 -23.09 18.06
C HIS A 319 23.91 -22.10 17.30
N LEU A 320 23.30 -20.99 16.83
CA LEU A 320 24.02 -19.96 16.07
C LEU A 320 24.75 -18.96 16.94
N GLY A 321 24.48 -18.92 18.25
CA GLY A 321 25.05 -17.94 19.18
C GLY A 321 24.46 -16.54 18.99
N ILE A 322 23.19 -16.45 18.61
CA ILE A 322 22.51 -15.21 18.25
C ILE A 322 22.52 -14.23 19.41
N ARG A 323 22.17 -14.70 20.61
CA ARG A 323 22.16 -13.86 21.82
C ARG A 323 23.52 -13.22 22.08
N ASP A 324 24.59 -14.01 22.08
CA ASP A 324 25.94 -13.53 22.37
C ASP A 324 26.43 -12.54 21.30
N TYR A 325 26.10 -12.80 20.05
CA TYR A 325 26.39 -11.88 18.95
C TYR A 325 25.75 -10.50 19.18
N PHE A 326 24.45 -10.46 19.41
CA PHE A 326 23.75 -9.20 19.55
C PHE A 326 24.08 -8.47 20.86
N GLN A 327 24.25 -9.18 21.96
CA GLN A 327 24.70 -8.56 23.22
C GLN A 327 26.05 -7.87 23.10
N ARG A 328 26.94 -8.40 22.28
CA ARG A 328 28.26 -7.83 22.02
C ARG A 328 28.22 -6.68 21.03
N ILE A 329 27.40 -6.78 19.97
CA ILE A 329 27.44 -5.86 18.82
C ILE A 329 26.37 -4.77 18.94
N ASN A 330 25.14 -5.12 19.30
CA ASN A 330 24.00 -4.18 19.40
C ASN A 330 22.92 -4.72 20.34
N PRO A 331 23.06 -4.50 21.66
CA PRO A 331 22.07 -4.96 22.65
C PRO A 331 20.66 -4.40 22.43
N ALA A 332 20.55 -3.16 21.92
CA ALA A 332 19.25 -2.53 21.65
C ALA A 332 18.49 -3.26 20.53
N SER A 333 19.19 -3.69 19.46
CA SER A 333 18.57 -4.53 18.44
C SER A 333 18.07 -5.85 18.99
N TYR A 334 18.83 -6.50 19.91
CA TYR A 334 18.38 -7.74 20.54
C TYR A 334 17.12 -7.54 21.39
N GLN A 335 17.07 -6.46 22.15
CA GLN A 335 15.88 -6.13 22.92
C GLN A 335 14.65 -5.92 22.02
N ALA A 336 14.80 -5.17 20.92
CA ALA A 336 13.72 -4.98 19.95
C ALA A 336 13.24 -6.31 19.33
N MET A 337 14.18 -7.21 19.00
CA MET A 337 13.87 -8.53 18.48
C MET A 337 13.11 -9.40 19.47
N THR A 338 13.57 -9.45 20.72
CA THR A 338 12.89 -10.23 21.78
C THR A 338 11.49 -9.71 22.05
N SER A 339 11.33 -8.38 22.11
CA SER A 339 10.00 -7.76 22.32
C SER A 339 9.03 -8.01 21.16
N ALA A 340 9.52 -8.18 19.94
CA ALA A 340 8.65 -8.42 18.79
C ALA A 340 8.11 -9.86 18.69
N VAL A 341 8.76 -10.83 19.37
CA VAL A 341 8.40 -12.26 19.29
C VAL A 341 8.03 -12.90 20.62
N SER A 342 8.04 -12.14 21.71
CA SER A 342 7.57 -12.54 23.04
C SER A 342 6.11 -12.17 23.24
#